data_8f7f7269ccb8e2bfd12d0e58c4b05cb8
#
_entry.id   8f7f7269ccb8e2bfd12d0e58c4b05cb8
#
_cell.length_a   1.000
_cell.length_b   1.000
_cell.length_c   1.000
_cell.angle_alpha   90.00
_cell.angle_beta   90.00
_cell.angle_gamma   90.00
#
_symmetry.space_group_name_H-M   'P 1'
#
loop_
_entity.id
_entity.type
_entity.pdbx_description
1 polymer ?
#
loop_
_entity_poly.entity_id
_entity_poly.type
_entity_poly.pdbx_seq_one_letter_code
_entity_poly.pdbx_strand_id
1 'polypeptide(L)'
;VSIRQLVKVARQKNEVWLNELIWRDFYHMILWHFPQVVTKAFKPDYDKVAWRNNATEFRAWCEGRTGYPIVDAGMRELNTTGYMHN
;
A
#
# COMPACT_ATOMS: atom_id res chain seq x y z
N VAL A 1 2.13 4.89 20.72
CA VAL A 1 2.74 3.54 20.69
C VAL A 1 3.95 3.60 19.76
N SER A 2 5.12 3.16 20.21
CA SER A 2 6.34 3.17 19.38
C SER A 2 6.45 1.87 18.56
N ILE A 3 7.14 1.92 17.40
CA ILE A 3 7.41 0.73 16.59
C ILE A 3 8.15 -0.34 17.40
N ARG A 4 9.07 0.05 18.28
CA ARG A 4 9.78 -0.89 19.17
C ARG A 4 8.83 -1.67 20.11
N GLN A 5 7.78 -1.02 20.60
CA GLN A 5 6.74 -1.70 21.40
C GLN A 5 5.92 -2.66 20.54
N LEU A 6 5.54 -2.25 19.31
CA LEU A 6 4.83 -3.13 18.38
C LEU A 6 5.65 -4.37 18.04
N VAL A 7 6.95 -4.22 17.75
CA VAL A 7 7.85 -5.36 17.48
C VAL A 7 7.91 -6.32 18.68
N LYS A 8 8.03 -5.81 19.91
CA LYS A 8 8.04 -6.67 21.12
C LYS A 8 6.75 -7.49 21.24
N VAL A 9 5.60 -6.88 21.00
CA VAL A 9 4.30 -7.55 21.05
C VAL A 9 4.15 -8.55 19.91
N ALA A 10 4.52 -8.16 18.69
CA ALA A 10 4.44 -9.02 17.50
C ALA A 10 5.28 -10.29 17.64
N ARG A 11 6.52 -10.18 18.13
CA ARG A 11 7.40 -11.34 18.39
C ARG A 11 6.79 -12.38 19.33
N GLN A 12 5.94 -11.95 20.25
CA GLN A 12 5.32 -12.85 21.22
C GLN A 12 3.99 -13.43 20.76
N LYS A 13 3.30 -12.74 19.85
CA LYS A 13 1.90 -13.03 19.55
C LYS A 13 1.64 -13.47 18.10
N ASN A 14 2.39 -12.97 17.14
CA ASN A 14 2.06 -13.18 15.73
C ASN A 14 3.26 -12.94 14.82
N GLU A 15 3.80 -14.02 14.29
CA GLU A 15 4.94 -13.99 13.37
C GLU A 15 4.61 -13.28 12.05
N VAL A 16 3.39 -13.44 11.52
CA VAL A 16 2.97 -12.76 10.30
C VAL A 16 2.99 -11.24 10.51
N TRP A 17 2.47 -10.76 11.62
CA TRP A 17 2.54 -9.34 11.95
C TRP A 17 3.98 -8.84 12.13
N LEU A 18 4.85 -9.65 12.73
CA LEU A 18 6.27 -9.30 12.82
C LEU A 18 6.91 -9.13 11.44
N ASN A 19 6.58 -10.01 10.48
CA ASN A 19 7.07 -9.92 9.11
C ASN A 19 6.60 -8.63 8.41
N GLU A 20 5.36 -8.18 8.66
CA GLU A 20 4.88 -6.89 8.15
C GLU A 20 5.68 -5.70 8.69
N LEU A 21 6.09 -5.74 9.97
CA LEU A 21 6.94 -4.71 10.55
C LEU A 21 8.36 -4.73 9.96
N ILE A 22 8.88 -5.93 9.59
CA ILE A 22 10.17 -6.07 8.89
C ILE A 22 10.08 -5.49 7.48
N TRP A 23 9.00 -5.78 6.74
CA TRP A 23 8.75 -5.17 5.43
C TRP A 23 8.67 -3.65 5.49
N ARG A 24 8.00 -3.10 6.50
CA ARG A 24 7.96 -1.66 6.74
C ARG A 24 9.37 -1.08 6.88
N ASP A 25 10.24 -1.71 7.67
CA ASP A 25 11.61 -1.25 7.90
C ASP A 25 12.45 -1.33 6.61
N PHE A 26 12.30 -2.42 5.85
CA PHE A 26 12.91 -2.58 4.55
C PHE A 26 12.55 -1.44 3.59
N TYR A 27 11.28 -1.06 3.47
CA TYR A 27 10.87 0.05 2.61
C TYR A 27 11.38 1.40 3.06
N HIS A 28 11.52 1.63 4.38
CA HIS A 28 12.18 2.84 4.88
C HIS A 28 13.66 2.88 4.50
N MET A 29 14.34 1.74 4.53
CA MET A 29 15.73 1.61 4.07
C MET A 29 15.85 1.92 2.57
N ILE A 30 14.90 1.44 1.74
CA ILE A 30 14.86 1.80 0.31
C ILE A 30 14.75 3.31 0.14
N LEU A 31 13.84 3.98 0.84
CA LEU A 31 13.69 5.44 0.78
C LEU A 31 14.95 6.18 1.24
N TRP A 32 15.63 5.65 2.25
CA TRP A 32 16.88 6.23 2.75
C TRP A 32 18.01 6.18 1.72
N HIS A 33 18.19 5.02 1.07
CA HIS A 33 19.28 4.83 0.10
C HIS A 33 18.95 5.33 -1.31
N PHE A 34 17.66 5.41 -1.65
CA PHE A 34 17.17 5.80 -2.97
C PHE A 34 16.08 6.89 -2.86
N PRO A 35 16.40 8.08 -2.33
CA PRO A 35 15.38 9.12 -2.05
C PRO A 35 14.62 9.58 -3.30
N GLN A 36 15.19 9.39 -4.51
CA GLN A 36 14.51 9.71 -5.77
C GLN A 36 13.20 8.93 -5.98
N VAL A 37 13.00 7.78 -5.31
CA VAL A 37 11.77 6.96 -5.46
C VAL A 37 10.52 7.65 -4.90
N VAL A 38 10.67 8.75 -4.18
CA VAL A 38 9.54 9.58 -3.76
C VAL A 38 8.82 10.22 -4.96
N THR A 39 9.56 10.52 -6.03
CA THR A 39 9.05 11.26 -7.20
C THR A 39 9.28 10.56 -8.53
N LYS A 40 10.10 9.51 -8.56
CA LYS A 40 10.49 8.76 -9.76
C LYS A 40 10.41 7.27 -9.49
N ALA A 41 10.31 6.48 -10.56
CA ALA A 41 10.37 5.03 -10.45
C ALA A 41 11.75 4.58 -9.95
N PHE A 42 11.79 3.47 -9.20
CA PHE A 42 13.05 2.85 -8.76
C PHE A 42 13.93 2.46 -9.94
N LYS A 43 13.33 1.91 -11.00
CA LYS A 43 13.99 1.66 -12.29
C LYS A 43 13.57 2.75 -13.27
N PRO A 44 14.50 3.55 -13.83
CA PRO A 44 14.17 4.72 -14.67
C PRO A 44 13.31 4.42 -15.89
N ASP A 45 13.37 3.21 -16.43
CA ASP A 45 12.56 2.81 -17.59
C ASP A 45 11.05 2.83 -17.30
N TYR A 46 10.65 2.65 -16.03
CA TYR A 46 9.23 2.72 -15.64
C TYR A 46 8.68 4.15 -15.58
N ASP A 47 9.55 5.18 -15.58
CA ASP A 47 9.10 6.57 -15.70
C ASP A 47 8.48 6.85 -17.08
N LYS A 48 8.80 6.02 -18.08
CA LYS A 48 8.30 6.13 -19.47
C LYS A 48 6.94 5.47 -19.68
N VAL A 49 6.39 4.79 -18.68
CA VAL A 49 5.09 4.11 -18.79
C VAL A 49 3.98 5.14 -18.97
N ALA A 50 3.26 5.03 -20.08
CA ALA A 50 2.10 5.87 -20.35
C ALA A 50 0.90 5.36 -19.55
N TRP A 51 0.66 5.94 -18.38
CA TRP A 51 -0.51 5.65 -17.56
C TRP A 51 -1.76 6.31 -18.13
N ARG A 52 -2.90 5.62 -18.09
CA ARG A 52 -4.18 6.17 -18.61
C ARG A 52 -4.61 7.45 -17.90
N ASN A 53 -4.40 7.56 -16.60
CA ASN A 53 -4.73 8.73 -15.77
C ASN A 53 -6.13 9.30 -16.03
N ASN A 54 -7.13 8.41 -16.23
CA ASN A 54 -8.50 8.80 -16.48
C ASN A 54 -9.23 9.13 -15.18
N ALA A 55 -9.59 10.39 -15.00
CA ALA A 55 -10.21 10.87 -13.75
C ALA A 55 -11.59 10.22 -13.47
N THR A 56 -12.35 9.86 -14.50
CA THR A 56 -13.65 9.19 -14.35
C THR A 56 -13.47 7.76 -13.85
N GLU A 57 -12.54 7.02 -14.44
CA GLU A 57 -12.22 5.65 -14.02
C GLU A 57 -11.64 5.63 -12.61
N PHE A 58 -10.77 6.58 -12.28
CA PHE A 58 -10.21 6.72 -10.94
C PHE A 58 -11.31 6.99 -9.90
N ARG A 59 -12.27 7.86 -10.23
CA ARG A 59 -13.44 8.12 -9.36
C ARG A 59 -14.29 6.87 -9.18
N ALA A 60 -14.57 6.13 -10.25
CA ALA A 60 -15.31 4.87 -10.19
C ALA A 60 -14.59 3.84 -9.29
N TRP A 61 -13.27 3.76 -9.36
CA TRP A 61 -12.47 2.93 -8.48
C TRP A 61 -12.58 3.39 -7.01
N CYS A 62 -12.39 4.67 -6.71
CA CYS A 62 -12.54 5.20 -5.36
C CYS A 62 -13.91 4.90 -4.75
N GLU A 63 -14.97 4.92 -5.56
CA GLU A 63 -16.34 4.69 -5.11
C GLU A 63 -16.78 3.23 -5.15
N GLY A 64 -15.92 2.29 -5.56
CA GLY A 64 -16.22 0.87 -5.69
C GLY A 64 -17.30 0.59 -6.76
N ARG A 65 -17.18 1.24 -7.91
CA ARG A 65 -18.12 1.17 -9.05
C ARG A 65 -17.41 0.94 -10.39
N THR A 66 -16.34 0.13 -10.36
CA THR A 66 -15.56 -0.19 -11.57
C THR A 66 -16.26 -1.18 -12.49
N GLY A 67 -17.20 -1.96 -11.96
CA GLY A 67 -17.80 -3.11 -12.63
C GLY A 67 -17.02 -4.42 -12.42
N TYR A 68 -15.90 -4.40 -11.70
CA TYR A 68 -15.15 -5.59 -11.30
C TYR A 68 -15.52 -5.97 -9.87
N PRO A 69 -16.30 -7.06 -9.66
CA PRO A 69 -16.91 -7.34 -8.35
C PRO A 69 -15.93 -7.39 -7.18
N ILE A 70 -14.76 -8.01 -7.35
CA ILE A 70 -13.76 -8.12 -6.28
C ILE A 70 -13.16 -6.76 -5.91
N VAL A 71 -12.90 -5.91 -6.90
CA VAL A 71 -12.39 -4.55 -6.68
C VAL A 71 -13.44 -3.70 -5.98
N ASP A 72 -14.66 -3.75 -6.49
CA ASP A 72 -15.79 -2.97 -5.96
C ASP A 72 -16.13 -3.37 -4.52
N ALA A 73 -16.09 -4.67 -4.20
CA ALA A 73 -16.30 -5.17 -2.84
C ALA A 73 -15.23 -4.63 -1.86
N GLY A 74 -13.95 -4.72 -2.22
CA GLY A 74 -12.86 -4.20 -1.40
C GLY A 74 -12.96 -2.69 -1.18
N MET A 75 -13.24 -1.92 -2.23
CA MET A 75 -13.36 -0.46 -2.11
C MET A 75 -14.59 -0.04 -1.30
N ARG A 76 -15.72 -0.75 -1.40
CA ARG A 76 -16.91 -0.49 -0.56
C ARG A 76 -16.66 -0.82 0.90
N GLU A 77 -15.96 -1.92 1.19
CA GLU A 77 -15.53 -2.26 2.55
C GLU A 77 -14.64 -1.17 3.12
N LEU A 78 -13.62 -0.72 2.38
CA LEU A 78 -12.74 0.36 2.78
C LEU A 78 -13.51 1.65 3.07
N ASN A 79 -14.43 2.04 2.18
CA ASN A 79 -15.22 3.26 2.34
C ASN A 79 -16.18 3.20 3.53
N THR A 80 -16.65 2.01 3.89
CA THR A 80 -17.61 1.83 4.99
C THR A 80 -16.93 1.67 6.34
N THR A 81 -15.81 0.94 6.39
CA THR A 81 -15.16 0.52 7.64
C THR A 81 -13.83 1.20 7.90
N GLY A 82 -13.20 1.78 6.87
CA GLY A 82 -11.81 2.25 6.92
C GLY A 82 -10.77 1.12 6.86
N TYR A 83 -11.19 -0.12 6.61
CA TYR A 83 -10.33 -1.29 6.51
C TYR A 83 -10.57 -2.04 5.20
N MET A 84 -9.49 -2.56 4.63
CA MET A 84 -9.51 -3.49 3.50
C MET A 84 -8.38 -4.50 3.70
N HIS A 85 -8.68 -5.78 3.55
CA HIS A 85 -7.69 -6.84 3.58
C HIS A 85 -6.76 -6.76 2.34
N ASN A 86 -5.53 -7.23 2.50
CA ASN A 86 -4.53 -7.29 1.41
C ASN A 86 -5.02 -8.09 0.20
#